data_f7c7c13cb5e3514bbab0f5b6acf8cfce
#
_entry.id   f7c7c13cb5e3514bbab0f5b6acf8cfce
#
_cell.length_a   1.000
_cell.length_b   1.000
_cell.length_c   1.000
_cell.angle_alpha   90.00
_cell.angle_beta   90.00
_cell.angle_gamma   90.00
#
_symmetry.space_group_name_H-M   'P 1'
#
loop_
_entity.id
_entity.type
_entity.pdbx_description
1 polymer ?
#
loop_
_entity_poly.entity_id
_entity_poly.type
_entity_poly.pdbx_seq_one_letter_code
_entity_poly.pdbx_strand_id
1 'polypeptide(L)'
;YKGQTPVVCVGPYVLRNSFTDTELQVATRSAFERQTRLSTEGDEQYEKRVKNGVSINNLDRFSYFFSRAYVIILSTFLALFIIVPFLAPILYKTGHKTSANIIYKVYHVICHQLAFRSFYLFGEQPYYPRELANINGVITYEQVVGSSSIDLEYARAFIGNNMIGYKVAICERDVAIYGSLALFGFIFQLTKKKIKQLPWYLWFIIALVPIAIDGFSQIPGLSSNWPAWVPIRESTPVLRIITGTLFGVGTGWYMYPMMEESMKETRVTLHRKFAIVNKLNQTKKLVDHETSL
;
A
#
# COMPACT_ATOMS: atom_id res chain seq x y z
N TYR A 1 4.81 2.00 -27.64
CA TYR A 1 5.22 2.26 -29.06
C TYR A 1 6.16 3.49 -29.20
N LYS A 2 7.02 3.78 -28.22
CA LYS A 2 8.04 4.84 -28.35
C LYS A 2 9.01 4.50 -29.49
N GLY A 3 9.14 5.38 -30.48
CA GLY A 3 10.03 5.21 -31.63
C GLY A 3 9.44 4.47 -32.84
N GLN A 4 8.16 4.10 -32.79
CA GLN A 4 7.48 3.37 -33.89
C GLN A 4 6.25 4.15 -34.38
N THR A 5 6.42 5.42 -34.70
CA THR A 5 5.35 6.28 -35.25
C THR A 5 5.55 6.48 -36.76
N PRO A 6 4.48 6.44 -37.55
CA PRO A 6 3.07 6.29 -37.19
C PRO A 6 2.68 4.85 -36.80
N VAL A 7 1.69 4.71 -35.90
CA VAL A 7 1.06 3.43 -35.58
C VAL A 7 -0.42 3.54 -35.86
N VAL A 8 -0.94 2.66 -36.73
CA VAL A 8 -2.37 2.57 -37.04
C VAL A 8 -2.89 1.22 -36.60
N CYS A 9 -3.96 1.23 -35.79
CA CYS A 9 -4.65 0.02 -35.33
C CYS A 9 -5.98 -0.13 -36.07
N VAL A 10 -6.14 -1.28 -36.75
CA VAL A 10 -7.36 -1.62 -37.47
C VAL A 10 -7.89 -2.94 -36.91
N GLY A 11 -8.84 -2.87 -36.00
CA GLY A 11 -9.26 -4.04 -35.23
C GLY A 11 -8.08 -4.67 -34.46
N PRO A 12 -7.78 -5.96 -34.64
CA PRO A 12 -6.65 -6.64 -34.00
C PRO A 12 -5.31 -6.38 -34.70
N TYR A 13 -5.30 -5.75 -35.84
CA TYR A 13 -4.10 -5.55 -36.66
C TYR A 13 -3.42 -4.23 -36.32
N VAL A 14 -2.10 -4.25 -36.13
CA VAL A 14 -1.29 -3.08 -35.79
C VAL A 14 -0.27 -2.85 -36.88
N LEU A 15 -0.44 -1.77 -37.64
CA LEU A 15 0.52 -1.31 -38.64
C LEU A 15 1.48 -0.31 -37.99
N ARG A 16 2.78 -0.51 -38.19
CA ARG A 16 3.85 0.28 -37.53
C ARG A 16 4.78 0.85 -38.61
N ASN A 17 5.35 2.02 -38.28
CA ASN A 17 6.26 2.75 -39.17
C ASN A 17 5.59 3.15 -40.50
N SER A 18 6.35 3.15 -41.61
CA SER A 18 5.79 3.35 -42.96
C SER A 18 5.06 2.09 -43.42
N PHE A 19 3.78 2.19 -43.66
CA PHE A 19 2.96 1.13 -44.28
C PHE A 19 2.36 1.64 -45.59
N THR A 20 2.12 0.73 -46.49
CA THR A 20 1.55 1.01 -47.83
C THR A 20 0.02 1.07 -47.77
N ASP A 21 -0.60 1.74 -48.74
CA ASP A 21 -2.06 1.75 -48.87
C ASP A 21 -2.61 0.33 -49.03
N THR A 22 -1.88 -0.56 -49.67
CA THR A 22 -2.26 -1.98 -49.85
C THR A 22 -2.31 -2.69 -48.48
N GLU A 23 -1.30 -2.49 -47.63
CA GLU A 23 -1.29 -3.09 -46.28
C GLU A 23 -2.46 -2.55 -45.39
N LEU A 24 -2.77 -1.27 -45.51
CA LEU A 24 -3.90 -0.67 -44.84
C LEU A 24 -5.25 -1.25 -45.34
N GLN A 25 -5.40 -1.42 -46.68
CA GLN A 25 -6.59 -2.02 -47.25
C GLN A 25 -6.76 -3.49 -46.84
N VAL A 26 -5.68 -4.29 -46.87
CA VAL A 26 -5.69 -5.68 -46.39
C VAL A 26 -6.06 -5.76 -44.93
N ALA A 27 -5.45 -4.95 -44.08
CA ALA A 27 -5.77 -4.92 -42.64
C ALA A 27 -7.23 -4.55 -42.38
N THR A 28 -7.75 -3.55 -43.13
CA THR A 28 -9.14 -3.08 -42.99
C THR A 28 -10.13 -4.18 -43.43
N ARG A 29 -9.87 -4.81 -44.59
CA ARG A 29 -10.71 -5.90 -45.10
C ARG A 29 -10.71 -7.10 -44.17
N SER A 30 -9.52 -7.54 -43.72
CA SER A 30 -9.38 -8.65 -42.79
C SER A 30 -10.06 -8.38 -41.45
N ALA A 31 -10.00 -7.14 -40.95
CA ALA A 31 -10.70 -6.73 -39.72
C ALA A 31 -12.22 -6.81 -39.91
N PHE A 32 -12.74 -6.35 -41.06
CA PHE A 32 -14.17 -6.41 -41.34
C PHE A 32 -14.66 -7.86 -41.54
N GLU A 33 -13.96 -8.68 -42.30
CA GLU A 33 -14.30 -10.10 -42.47
C GLU A 33 -14.29 -10.86 -41.14
N ARG A 34 -13.29 -10.59 -40.28
CA ARG A 34 -13.26 -11.15 -38.91
C ARG A 34 -14.44 -10.69 -38.06
N GLN A 35 -14.78 -9.42 -38.12
CA GLN A 35 -15.92 -8.88 -37.40
C GLN A 35 -17.24 -9.55 -37.83
N THR A 36 -17.46 -9.64 -39.12
CA THR A 36 -18.64 -10.27 -39.70
C THR A 36 -18.73 -11.75 -39.31
N ARG A 37 -17.62 -12.48 -39.38
CA ARG A 37 -17.58 -13.88 -38.95
C ARG A 37 -17.92 -14.05 -37.47
N LEU A 38 -17.28 -13.31 -36.56
CA LEU A 38 -17.52 -13.41 -35.12
C LEU A 38 -18.93 -13.02 -34.73
N SER A 39 -19.54 -12.06 -35.42
CA SER A 39 -20.93 -11.67 -35.19
C SER A 39 -21.91 -12.72 -35.71
N THR A 40 -21.59 -13.38 -36.81
CA THR A 40 -22.41 -14.43 -37.43
C THR A 40 -22.35 -15.73 -36.62
N GLU A 41 -21.17 -16.07 -36.11
CA GLU A 41 -20.94 -17.25 -35.26
C GLU A 41 -21.52 -17.08 -33.84
N GLY A 42 -21.95 -15.86 -33.47
CA GLY A 42 -22.54 -15.58 -32.14
C GLY A 42 -21.54 -15.74 -30.99
N ASP A 43 -20.27 -15.36 -31.19
CA ASP A 43 -19.27 -15.40 -30.13
C ASP A 43 -19.65 -14.46 -28.98
N GLU A 44 -20.17 -15.03 -27.90
CA GLU A 44 -20.64 -14.30 -26.71
C GLU A 44 -19.54 -13.41 -26.09
N GLN A 45 -18.28 -13.85 -26.14
CA GLN A 45 -17.15 -13.05 -25.62
C GLN A 45 -16.86 -11.85 -26.52
N TYR A 46 -17.01 -12.02 -27.83
CA TYR A 46 -16.87 -10.94 -28.78
C TYR A 46 -17.97 -9.89 -28.61
N GLU A 47 -19.21 -10.30 -28.54
CA GLU A 47 -20.36 -9.41 -28.29
C GLU A 47 -20.24 -8.62 -26.98
N LYS A 48 -19.85 -9.29 -25.90
CA LYS A 48 -19.58 -8.64 -24.60
C LYS A 48 -18.46 -7.60 -24.71
N ARG A 49 -17.38 -7.89 -25.46
CA ARG A 49 -16.29 -6.93 -25.67
C ARG A 49 -16.73 -5.73 -26.49
N VAL A 50 -17.49 -5.93 -27.55
CA VAL A 50 -18.04 -4.85 -28.38
C VAL A 50 -18.96 -3.98 -27.54
N LYS A 51 -19.94 -4.58 -26.85
CA LYS A 51 -20.85 -3.87 -25.96
C LYS A 51 -20.11 -3.06 -24.88
N ASN A 52 -19.13 -3.67 -24.24
CA ASN A 52 -18.30 -2.99 -23.24
C ASN A 52 -17.42 -1.88 -23.85
N GLY A 53 -17.03 -2.01 -25.10
CA GLY A 53 -16.23 -1.00 -25.81
C GLY A 53 -16.99 0.29 -26.12
N VAL A 54 -18.29 0.17 -26.40
CA VAL A 54 -19.17 1.30 -26.79
C VAL A 54 -20.07 1.82 -25.68
N SER A 55 -19.94 1.28 -24.46
CA SER A 55 -20.71 1.73 -23.28
C SER A 55 -19.79 2.05 -22.11
N ILE A 56 -20.19 3.06 -21.32
CA ILE A 56 -19.51 3.40 -20.06
C ILE A 56 -20.28 2.73 -18.93
N ASN A 57 -19.65 1.79 -18.24
CA ASN A 57 -20.24 1.11 -17.09
C ASN A 57 -19.74 1.72 -15.75
N ASN A 58 -20.34 1.30 -14.65
CA ASN A 58 -19.97 1.79 -13.31
C ASN A 58 -18.53 1.38 -12.93
N LEU A 59 -18.05 0.23 -13.42
CA LEU A 59 -16.70 -0.23 -13.19
C LEU A 59 -15.65 0.68 -13.88
N ASP A 60 -15.94 1.15 -15.11
CA ASP A 60 -15.07 2.10 -15.80
C ASP A 60 -14.95 3.42 -15.02
N ARG A 61 -16.08 3.91 -14.50
CA ARG A 61 -16.12 5.15 -13.69
C ARG A 61 -15.35 4.97 -12.38
N PHE A 62 -15.57 3.84 -11.69
CA PHE A 62 -14.84 3.51 -10.47
C PHE A 62 -13.34 3.37 -10.73
N SER A 63 -12.93 2.63 -11.76
CA SER A 63 -11.52 2.45 -12.13
C SER A 63 -10.85 3.78 -12.49
N TYR A 64 -11.55 4.67 -13.18
CA TYR A 64 -11.05 6.00 -13.48
C TYR A 64 -10.88 6.86 -12.22
N PHE A 65 -11.89 6.87 -11.34
CA PHE A 65 -11.81 7.54 -10.04
C PHE A 65 -10.66 6.98 -9.20
N PHE A 66 -10.59 5.66 -9.04
CA PHE A 66 -9.56 4.99 -8.26
C PHE A 66 -8.16 5.29 -8.80
N SER A 67 -7.95 5.24 -10.11
CA SER A 67 -6.66 5.55 -10.73
C SER A 67 -6.16 6.97 -10.45
N ARG A 68 -7.05 7.91 -10.16
CA ARG A 68 -6.71 9.29 -9.75
C ARG A 68 -6.45 9.42 -8.26
N ALA A 69 -7.25 8.74 -7.44
CA ALA A 69 -7.31 8.93 -5.99
C ALA A 69 -6.52 7.89 -5.19
N TYR A 70 -5.98 6.84 -5.81
CA TYR A 70 -5.37 5.69 -5.12
C TYR A 70 -4.30 6.07 -4.09
N VAL A 71 -3.45 7.06 -4.38
CA VAL A 71 -2.41 7.52 -3.44
C VAL A 71 -3.03 8.06 -2.17
N ILE A 72 -4.04 8.96 -2.32
CA ILE A 72 -4.73 9.55 -1.16
C ILE A 72 -5.47 8.46 -0.39
N ILE A 73 -6.18 7.57 -1.07
CA ILE A 73 -6.93 6.48 -0.44
C ILE A 73 -5.99 5.59 0.36
N LEU A 74 -4.88 5.13 -0.22
CA LEU A 74 -3.92 4.26 0.43
C LEU A 74 -3.21 4.97 1.59
N SER A 75 -2.74 6.20 1.39
CA SER A 75 -2.05 6.97 2.44
C SER A 75 -2.97 7.31 3.61
N THR A 76 -4.23 7.65 3.34
CA THR A 76 -5.24 7.91 4.39
C THR A 76 -5.56 6.62 5.14
N PHE A 77 -5.71 5.49 4.44
CA PHE A 77 -5.91 4.19 5.07
C PHE A 77 -4.76 3.85 6.02
N LEU A 78 -3.50 4.00 5.58
CA LEU A 78 -2.32 3.75 6.40
C LEU A 78 -2.24 4.72 7.60
N ALA A 79 -2.57 5.99 7.41
CA ALA A 79 -2.62 6.98 8.48
C ALA A 79 -3.67 6.59 9.54
N LEU A 80 -4.87 6.22 9.14
CA LEU A 80 -5.92 5.74 10.04
C LEU A 80 -5.50 4.45 10.74
N PHE A 81 -4.85 3.54 10.01
CA PHE A 81 -4.33 2.28 10.56
C PHE A 81 -3.36 2.52 11.72
N ILE A 82 -2.59 3.62 11.71
CA ILE A 82 -1.67 3.97 12.80
C ILE A 82 -2.37 4.76 13.90
N ILE A 83 -3.29 5.66 13.56
CA ILE A 83 -3.98 6.51 14.53
C ILE A 83 -4.85 5.69 15.48
N VAL A 84 -5.56 4.69 14.97
CA VAL A 84 -6.47 3.85 15.77
C VAL A 84 -5.78 3.17 16.96
N PRO A 85 -4.58 2.56 16.87
CA PRO A 85 -3.87 2.00 18.02
C PRO A 85 -3.55 2.99 19.15
N PHE A 86 -3.36 4.27 18.82
CA PHE A 86 -3.14 5.32 19.82
C PHE A 86 -4.42 5.69 20.59
N LEU A 87 -5.60 5.37 20.06
CA LEU A 87 -6.86 5.52 20.81
C LEU A 87 -6.99 4.50 21.93
N ALA A 88 -6.36 3.33 21.84
CA ALA A 88 -6.47 2.28 22.85
C ALA A 88 -6.03 2.74 24.26
N PRO A 89 -4.82 3.32 24.46
CA PRO A 89 -4.40 3.85 25.75
C PRO A 89 -5.26 5.02 26.24
N ILE A 90 -5.77 5.85 25.33
CA ILE A 90 -6.66 6.97 25.66
C ILE A 90 -7.99 6.44 26.23
N LEU A 91 -8.61 5.51 25.52
CA LEU A 91 -9.86 4.87 25.95
C LEU A 91 -9.67 4.09 27.26
N TYR A 92 -8.52 3.43 27.44
CA TYR A 92 -8.24 2.69 28.67
C TYR A 92 -8.14 3.62 29.88
N LYS A 93 -7.42 4.76 29.73
CA LYS A 93 -7.29 5.79 30.77
C LYS A 93 -8.62 6.47 31.12
N THR A 94 -9.50 6.68 30.12
CA THR A 94 -10.82 7.31 30.31
C THR A 94 -11.90 6.34 30.84
N GLY A 95 -11.53 5.08 31.14
CA GLY A 95 -12.46 4.09 31.71
C GLY A 95 -13.22 3.24 30.68
N HIS A 96 -13.08 3.51 29.37
CA HIS A 96 -13.73 2.77 28.30
C HIS A 96 -12.94 1.48 27.94
N LYS A 97 -12.69 0.64 28.95
CA LYS A 97 -11.82 -0.55 28.82
C LYS A 97 -12.29 -1.55 27.78
N THR A 98 -13.61 -1.72 27.62
CA THR A 98 -14.17 -2.65 26.62
C THR A 98 -13.78 -2.25 25.20
N SER A 99 -13.96 -0.96 24.85
CA SER A 99 -13.59 -0.43 23.52
C SER A 99 -12.08 -0.48 23.30
N ALA A 100 -11.27 -0.17 24.31
CA ALA A 100 -9.81 -0.30 24.24
C ALA A 100 -9.40 -1.75 23.97
N ASN A 101 -9.98 -2.72 24.69
CA ASN A 101 -9.68 -4.14 24.52
C ASN A 101 -10.05 -4.67 23.12
N ILE A 102 -11.08 -4.13 22.47
CA ILE A 102 -11.41 -4.46 21.09
C ILE A 102 -10.26 -4.04 20.16
N ILE A 103 -9.73 -2.81 20.34
CA ILE A 103 -8.60 -2.33 19.55
C ILE A 103 -7.37 -3.23 19.76
N TYR A 104 -7.01 -3.55 21.02
CA TYR A 104 -5.91 -4.46 21.30
C TYR A 104 -6.09 -5.82 20.63
N LYS A 105 -7.29 -6.41 20.68
CA LYS A 105 -7.60 -7.70 20.04
C LYS A 105 -7.48 -7.66 18.52
N VAL A 106 -7.99 -6.61 17.89
CA VAL A 106 -7.91 -6.45 16.42
C VAL A 106 -6.45 -6.35 15.97
N TYR A 107 -5.68 -5.49 16.62
CA TYR A 107 -4.27 -5.30 16.26
C TYR A 107 -3.36 -6.46 16.70
N HIS A 108 -3.80 -7.30 17.62
CA HIS A 108 -3.10 -8.50 18.02
C HIS A 108 -2.88 -9.52 16.88
N VAL A 109 -3.78 -9.53 15.90
CA VAL A 109 -3.65 -10.40 14.71
C VAL A 109 -2.48 -9.95 13.82
N ILE A 110 -2.17 -8.66 13.81
CA ILE A 110 -1.21 -8.03 12.89
C ILE A 110 0.14 -7.81 13.56
N CYS A 111 0.14 -7.45 14.85
CA CYS A 111 1.33 -7.12 15.63
C CYS A 111 1.40 -7.95 16.92
N HIS A 112 2.61 -8.37 17.30
CA HIS A 112 2.83 -9.11 18.56
C HIS A 112 2.54 -8.28 19.82
N GLN A 113 2.52 -6.95 19.72
CA GLN A 113 2.21 -6.02 20.81
C GLN A 113 3.03 -6.24 22.10
N LEU A 114 4.30 -6.64 21.97
CA LEU A 114 5.15 -6.85 23.13
C LEU A 114 5.34 -5.54 23.91
N ALA A 115 5.11 -5.58 25.20
CA ALA A 115 5.15 -4.41 26.08
C ALA A 115 6.47 -3.63 25.97
N PHE A 116 7.60 -4.34 25.89
CA PHE A 116 8.94 -3.76 25.76
C PHE A 116 9.31 -3.29 24.33
N ARG A 117 8.36 -3.34 23.38
CA ARG A 117 8.50 -2.90 21.98
C ARG A 117 7.39 -1.94 21.56
N SER A 118 6.61 -1.44 22.51
CA SER A 118 5.48 -0.56 22.25
C SER A 118 5.70 0.80 22.90
N PHE A 119 5.16 1.85 22.28
CA PHE A 119 5.07 3.15 22.96
C PHE A 119 4.04 3.14 24.08
N TYR A 120 4.26 3.99 25.06
CA TYR A 120 3.34 4.22 26.16
C TYR A 120 2.87 5.67 26.18
N LEU A 121 1.59 5.89 26.51
CA LEU A 121 1.03 7.21 26.74
C LEU A 121 0.66 7.35 28.22
N PHE A 122 0.79 8.57 28.72
CA PHE A 122 0.42 8.95 30.09
C PHE A 122 1.30 8.37 31.21
N GLY A 123 2.47 7.85 30.88
CA GLY A 123 3.48 7.38 31.82
C GLY A 123 4.66 8.33 31.93
N GLU A 124 5.60 8.00 32.80
CA GLU A 124 6.84 8.77 33.01
C GLU A 124 7.78 8.67 31.80
N GLN A 125 7.72 7.56 31.09
CA GLN A 125 8.55 7.30 29.90
C GLN A 125 7.67 6.92 28.70
N PRO A 126 8.11 7.27 27.49
CA PRO A 126 7.38 6.90 26.27
C PRO A 126 7.58 5.42 25.85
N TYR A 127 8.52 4.71 26.47
CA TYR A 127 8.84 3.29 26.22
C TYR A 127 9.55 2.69 27.43
N TYR A 128 9.43 1.36 27.58
CA TYR A 128 10.09 0.55 28.63
C TYR A 128 10.84 -0.60 27.95
N PRO A 129 12.09 -0.38 27.52
CA PRO A 129 12.85 -1.39 26.80
C PRO A 129 13.32 -2.49 27.74
N ARG A 130 13.77 -3.63 27.19
CA ARG A 130 14.44 -4.66 27.98
C ARG A 130 15.82 -4.18 28.45
N GLU A 131 16.30 -4.75 29.58
CA GLU A 131 17.67 -4.53 30.04
C GLU A 131 18.72 -4.88 28.97
N LEU A 132 18.46 -5.92 28.17
CA LEU A 132 19.30 -6.33 27.04
C LEU A 132 19.51 -5.24 25.96
N ALA A 133 18.67 -4.20 25.92
CA ALA A 133 18.87 -3.05 25.04
C ALA A 133 19.99 -2.12 25.50
N ASN A 134 20.45 -2.29 26.74
CA ASN A 134 21.56 -1.57 27.38
C ASN A 134 21.46 -0.03 27.24
N ILE A 135 20.28 0.52 27.59
CA ILE A 135 20.02 1.96 27.55
C ILE A 135 20.11 2.52 28.96
N ASN A 136 21.08 3.42 29.19
CA ASN A 136 21.27 4.05 30.49
C ASN A 136 20.19 5.09 30.79
N GLY A 137 19.78 5.18 32.06
CA GLY A 137 18.89 6.23 32.56
C GLY A 137 17.40 6.04 32.20
N VAL A 138 17.01 4.84 31.77
CA VAL A 138 15.60 4.49 31.54
C VAL A 138 15.18 3.34 32.46
N ILE A 139 13.93 3.36 32.89
CA ILE A 139 13.30 2.25 33.60
C ILE A 139 13.06 1.14 32.57
N THR A 140 13.53 -0.07 32.88
CA THR A 140 13.39 -1.21 31.99
C THR A 140 12.08 -1.95 32.20
N TYR A 141 11.69 -2.77 31.24
CA TYR A 141 10.50 -3.62 31.35
C TYR A 141 10.61 -4.59 32.53
N GLU A 142 11.79 -5.18 32.73
CA GLU A 142 12.09 -6.11 33.85
C GLU A 142 11.88 -5.43 35.20
N GLN A 143 12.28 -4.17 35.35
CA GLN A 143 12.04 -3.38 36.56
C GLN A 143 10.56 -3.07 36.78
N VAL A 144 9.81 -2.79 35.70
CA VAL A 144 8.36 -2.55 35.78
C VAL A 144 7.59 -3.78 36.23
N VAL A 145 7.99 -4.96 35.72
CA VAL A 145 7.28 -6.23 36.01
C VAL A 145 7.81 -6.91 37.28
N GLY A 146 9.03 -6.56 37.73
CA GLY A 146 9.68 -7.19 38.87
C GLY A 146 10.18 -8.60 38.62
N SER A 147 10.45 -8.95 37.36
CA SER A 147 10.92 -10.28 36.94
C SER A 147 12.04 -10.17 35.93
N SER A 148 13.12 -10.92 36.16
CA SER A 148 14.25 -11.03 35.21
C SER A 148 13.97 -12.01 34.08
N SER A 149 13.03 -12.95 34.24
CA SER A 149 12.61 -13.88 33.21
C SER A 149 11.53 -13.26 32.32
N ILE A 150 11.65 -13.44 31.01
CA ILE A 150 10.65 -12.92 30.08
C ILE A 150 9.65 -14.01 29.71
N ASP A 151 8.40 -13.73 30.07
CA ASP A 151 7.23 -14.42 29.52
C ASP A 151 6.66 -13.55 28.38
N LEU A 152 6.74 -14.09 27.16
CA LEU A 152 6.26 -13.39 25.96
C LEU A 152 4.74 -13.23 25.95
N GLU A 153 3.99 -14.19 26.48
CA GLU A 153 2.54 -14.09 26.55
C GLU A 153 2.12 -13.01 27.56
N TYR A 154 2.78 -13.00 28.72
CA TYR A 154 2.57 -11.94 29.70
C TYR A 154 2.93 -10.56 29.14
N ALA A 155 4.11 -10.43 28.49
CA ALA A 155 4.53 -9.18 27.85
C ALA A 155 3.55 -8.71 26.76
N ARG A 156 2.93 -9.63 26.08
CA ARG A 156 1.92 -9.39 25.05
C ARG A 156 0.59 -8.91 25.69
N ALA A 157 0.16 -9.55 26.77
CA ALA A 157 -1.07 -9.23 27.48
C ALA A 157 -0.95 -7.95 28.34
N PHE A 158 0.28 -7.60 28.73
CA PHE A 158 0.52 -6.45 29.62
C PHE A 158 0.15 -5.13 28.95
N ILE A 159 -0.80 -4.40 29.50
CA ILE A 159 -1.32 -3.13 28.96
C ILE A 159 -0.64 -1.92 29.62
N GLY A 160 -0.22 -2.06 30.88
CA GLY A 160 0.29 -0.96 31.70
C GLY A 160 -0.62 -0.64 32.88
N ASN A 161 -0.30 0.46 33.58
CA ASN A 161 -1.02 0.95 34.76
C ASN A 161 -0.94 2.48 34.81
N ASN A 162 -1.48 3.08 35.91
CA ASN A 162 -1.51 4.52 36.07
C ASN A 162 -0.12 5.17 36.26
N MET A 163 0.91 4.43 36.70
CA MET A 163 2.26 4.95 36.90
C MET A 163 3.05 4.97 35.59
N ILE A 164 3.12 3.82 34.91
CA ILE A 164 3.90 3.66 33.70
C ILE A 164 3.13 4.05 32.44
N GLY A 165 1.85 4.40 32.58
CA GLY A 165 0.95 4.66 31.45
C GLY A 165 0.43 3.38 30.80
N TYR A 166 -0.17 3.54 29.63
CA TYR A 166 -0.80 2.46 28.88
C TYR A 166 -0.16 2.33 27.51
N LYS A 167 0.14 1.10 27.08
CA LYS A 167 0.80 0.85 25.81
C LYS A 167 -0.09 1.15 24.60
N VAL A 168 0.52 1.59 23.51
CA VAL A 168 -0.12 1.69 22.21
C VAL A 168 -0.33 0.28 21.63
N ALA A 169 -1.46 0.04 20.97
CA ALA A 169 -1.84 -1.29 20.48
C ALA A 169 -1.07 -1.77 19.24
N ILE A 170 0.06 -1.14 18.93
CA ILE A 170 0.97 -1.50 17.83
C ILE A 170 2.41 -1.21 18.25
N CYS A 171 3.39 -1.96 17.71
CA CYS A 171 4.79 -1.78 18.10
C CYS A 171 5.43 -0.54 17.46
N GLU A 172 6.53 -0.06 18.08
CA GLU A 172 7.31 1.11 17.65
C GLU A 172 7.76 1.02 16.19
N ARG A 173 8.19 -0.17 15.75
CA ARG A 173 8.66 -0.41 14.38
C ARG A 173 7.52 -0.28 13.37
N ASP A 174 6.36 -0.85 13.66
CA ASP A 174 5.20 -0.78 12.76
C ASP A 174 4.67 0.65 12.65
N VAL A 175 4.68 1.41 13.76
CA VAL A 175 4.37 2.85 13.74
C VAL A 175 5.30 3.58 12.76
N ALA A 176 6.60 3.30 12.83
CA ALA A 176 7.59 3.93 11.96
C ALA A 176 7.42 3.51 10.49
N ILE A 177 7.19 2.23 10.21
CA ILE A 177 6.98 1.69 8.86
C ILE A 177 5.76 2.33 8.19
N TYR A 178 4.59 2.13 8.80
CA TYR A 178 3.34 2.58 8.19
C TYR A 178 3.19 4.11 8.22
N GLY A 179 3.74 4.77 9.26
CA GLY A 179 3.77 6.23 9.39
C GLY A 179 4.57 6.89 8.29
N SER A 180 5.79 6.41 8.08
CA SER A 180 6.66 6.94 7.03
C SER A 180 6.18 6.60 5.63
N LEU A 181 5.56 5.41 5.44
CA LEU A 181 4.94 5.01 4.18
C LEU A 181 3.74 5.91 3.84
N ALA A 182 2.87 6.20 4.82
CA ALA A 182 1.74 7.12 4.65
C ALA A 182 2.22 8.55 4.34
N LEU A 183 3.21 9.03 5.11
CA LEU A 183 3.80 10.36 4.92
C LEU A 183 4.40 10.50 3.52
N PHE A 184 5.18 9.50 3.07
CA PHE A 184 5.73 9.49 1.72
C PHE A 184 4.64 9.54 0.66
N GLY A 185 3.53 8.81 0.83
CA GLY A 185 2.40 8.85 -0.09
C GLY A 185 1.77 10.24 -0.17
N PHE A 186 1.59 10.96 0.94
CA PHE A 186 1.13 12.35 0.92
C PHE A 186 2.12 13.27 0.22
N ILE A 187 3.43 13.14 0.47
CA ILE A 187 4.48 13.90 -0.22
C ILE A 187 4.44 13.59 -1.73
N PHE A 188 4.30 12.32 -2.12
CA PHE A 188 4.18 11.91 -3.51
C PHE A 188 2.96 12.53 -4.20
N GLN A 189 1.84 12.62 -3.50
CA GLN A 189 0.64 13.30 -4.01
C GLN A 189 0.86 14.82 -4.14
N LEU A 190 1.48 15.47 -3.14
CA LEU A 190 1.78 16.91 -3.15
C LEU A 190 2.76 17.28 -4.28
N THR A 191 3.72 16.44 -4.59
CA THR A 191 4.66 16.59 -5.72
C THR A 191 4.01 16.29 -7.08
N LYS A 192 2.66 16.15 -7.12
CA LYS A 192 1.91 15.81 -8.34
C LYS A 192 2.40 14.49 -8.97
N LYS A 193 2.82 13.54 -8.13
CA LYS A 193 3.31 12.21 -8.54
C LYS A 193 4.51 12.25 -9.49
N LYS A 194 5.40 13.25 -9.32
CA LYS A 194 6.57 13.46 -10.20
C LYS A 194 7.85 12.81 -9.70
N ILE A 195 7.86 12.24 -8.49
CA ILE A 195 9.03 11.57 -7.92
C ILE A 195 9.31 10.32 -8.78
N LYS A 196 10.55 10.19 -9.26
CA LYS A 196 11.00 9.02 -10.02
C LYS A 196 11.12 7.81 -9.11
N GLN A 197 10.88 6.62 -9.66
CA GLN A 197 10.98 5.36 -8.94
C GLN A 197 12.40 5.13 -8.43
N LEU A 198 12.51 4.67 -7.19
CA LEU A 198 13.77 4.19 -6.62
C LEU A 198 14.16 2.89 -7.31
N PRO A 199 15.41 2.70 -7.78
CA PRO A 199 15.86 1.41 -8.31
C PRO A 199 15.72 0.29 -7.27
N TRP A 200 15.32 -0.92 -7.72
CA TRP A 200 15.02 -2.04 -6.82
C TRP A 200 16.20 -2.43 -5.92
N TYR A 201 17.45 -2.34 -6.43
CA TYR A 201 18.65 -2.67 -5.65
C TYR A 201 18.94 -1.64 -4.55
N LEU A 202 18.64 -0.35 -4.76
CA LEU A 202 18.75 0.67 -3.73
C LEU A 202 17.64 0.48 -2.66
N TRP A 203 16.42 0.13 -3.07
CA TRP A 203 15.37 -0.25 -2.13
C TRP A 203 15.80 -1.43 -1.26
N PHE A 204 16.40 -2.46 -1.87
CA PHE A 204 16.88 -3.63 -1.15
C PHE A 204 17.93 -3.24 -0.10
N ILE A 205 18.95 -2.46 -0.48
CA ILE A 205 20.08 -2.09 0.39
C ILE A 205 19.62 -1.11 1.49
N ILE A 206 18.83 -0.09 1.16
CA ILE A 206 18.49 1.01 2.09
C ILE A 206 17.29 0.65 2.97
N ALA A 207 16.31 -0.05 2.42
CA ALA A 207 15.07 -0.35 3.12
C ALA A 207 15.09 -1.76 3.74
N LEU A 208 15.33 -2.81 2.94
CA LEU A 208 15.16 -4.18 3.40
C LEU A 208 16.33 -4.68 4.27
N VAL A 209 17.58 -4.42 3.88
CA VAL A 209 18.75 -4.93 4.61
C VAL A 209 18.82 -4.41 6.06
N PRO A 210 18.66 -3.10 6.35
CA PRO A 210 18.75 -2.62 7.74
C PRO A 210 17.67 -3.20 8.65
N ILE A 211 16.42 -3.27 8.20
CA ILE A 211 15.33 -3.82 9.01
C ILE A 211 15.46 -5.33 9.19
N ALA A 212 15.97 -6.04 8.19
CA ALA A 212 16.22 -7.48 8.26
C ALA A 212 17.34 -7.78 9.27
N ILE A 213 18.47 -7.08 9.21
CA ILE A 213 19.58 -7.26 10.17
C ILE A 213 19.10 -6.96 11.58
N ASP A 214 18.41 -5.83 11.79
CA ASP A 214 17.90 -5.47 13.11
C ASP A 214 16.84 -6.47 13.59
N GLY A 215 15.95 -6.95 12.72
CA GLY A 215 14.93 -7.93 13.05
C GLY A 215 15.50 -9.31 13.41
N PHE A 216 16.32 -9.87 12.53
CA PHE A 216 16.88 -11.20 12.72
C PHE A 216 17.84 -11.29 13.90
N SER A 217 18.62 -10.23 14.16
CA SER A 217 19.57 -10.21 15.29
C SER A 217 18.89 -10.25 16.68
N GLN A 218 17.59 -10.03 16.76
CA GLN A 218 16.83 -10.07 18.02
C GLN A 218 16.19 -11.44 18.31
N ILE A 219 16.15 -12.35 17.31
CA ILE A 219 15.51 -13.67 17.47
C ILE A 219 16.15 -14.47 18.62
N PRO A 220 17.48 -14.50 18.78
CA PRO A 220 18.11 -15.20 19.91
C PRO A 220 17.69 -14.66 21.28
N GLY A 221 17.39 -13.39 21.40
CA GLY A 221 16.91 -12.75 22.64
C GLY A 221 15.48 -13.14 23.05
N LEU A 222 14.71 -13.77 22.17
CA LEU A 222 13.33 -14.21 22.43
C LEU A 222 13.20 -15.70 22.75
N SER A 223 14.28 -16.48 22.64
CA SER A 223 14.27 -17.92 22.87
C SER A 223 15.52 -18.35 23.61
N SER A 224 15.38 -19.29 24.55
CA SER A 224 16.48 -19.84 25.37
C SER A 224 17.30 -20.94 24.66
N ASN A 225 16.93 -21.37 23.46
CA ASN A 225 17.48 -22.56 22.80
C ASN A 225 18.61 -22.26 21.79
N TRP A 226 19.33 -21.15 21.98
CA TRP A 226 20.42 -20.78 21.08
C TRP A 226 21.79 -21.19 21.64
N PRO A 227 22.75 -21.56 20.77
CA PRO A 227 24.12 -21.84 21.20
C PRO A 227 24.76 -20.65 21.91
N ALA A 228 25.58 -20.89 22.91
CA ALA A 228 26.20 -19.84 23.74
C ALA A 228 27.07 -18.84 22.97
N TRP A 229 27.51 -19.16 21.75
CA TRP A 229 28.30 -18.27 20.91
C TRP A 229 27.45 -17.25 20.11
N VAL A 230 26.13 -17.41 20.10
CA VAL A 230 25.22 -16.48 19.43
C VAL A 230 24.96 -15.29 20.33
N PRO A 231 25.27 -14.06 19.89
CA PRO A 231 25.05 -12.87 20.71
C PRO A 231 23.56 -12.63 20.93
N ILE A 232 23.18 -12.57 22.20
CA ILE A 232 21.82 -12.22 22.62
C ILE A 232 21.73 -10.70 22.70
N ARG A 233 20.86 -10.10 21.90
CA ARG A 233 20.62 -8.65 21.93
C ARG A 233 19.12 -8.33 21.78
N GLU A 234 18.77 -7.16 22.24
CA GLU A 234 17.49 -6.51 21.96
C GLU A 234 17.74 -5.18 21.26
N SER A 235 16.90 -4.81 20.32
CA SER A 235 17.00 -3.53 19.61
C SER A 235 16.52 -2.39 20.50
N THR A 236 17.15 -1.23 20.35
CA THR A 236 16.67 -0.02 21.02
C THR A 236 15.43 0.54 20.30
N PRO A 237 14.54 1.27 20.99
CA PRO A 237 13.39 1.97 20.38
C PRO A 237 13.82 2.88 19.22
N VAL A 238 14.93 3.61 19.40
CA VAL A 238 15.47 4.50 18.36
C VAL A 238 15.87 3.72 17.11
N LEU A 239 16.55 2.60 17.26
CA LEU A 239 16.99 1.77 16.12
C LEU A 239 15.79 1.16 15.39
N ARG A 240 14.74 0.75 16.12
CA ARG A 240 13.48 0.27 15.52
C ARG A 240 12.77 1.36 14.71
N ILE A 241 12.75 2.59 15.22
CA ILE A 241 12.18 3.74 14.51
C ILE A 241 13.00 4.04 13.24
N ILE A 242 14.32 4.07 13.33
CA ILE A 242 15.19 4.35 12.18
C ILE A 242 15.01 3.28 11.10
N THR A 243 15.17 1.99 11.46
CA THR A 243 15.04 0.88 10.49
C THR A 243 13.63 0.77 9.92
N GLY A 244 12.60 1.00 10.75
CA GLY A 244 11.21 1.06 10.31
C GLY A 244 10.96 2.22 9.34
N THR A 245 11.47 3.42 9.64
CA THR A 245 11.34 4.60 8.77
C THR A 245 12.05 4.41 7.44
N LEU A 246 13.28 3.88 7.44
CA LEU A 246 14.01 3.56 6.21
C LEU A 246 13.24 2.58 5.35
N PHE A 247 12.66 1.55 5.95
CA PHE A 247 11.85 0.58 5.25
C PHE A 247 10.57 1.20 4.69
N GLY A 248 9.84 2.00 5.46
CA GLY A 248 8.59 2.62 5.02
C GLY A 248 8.81 3.67 3.93
N VAL A 249 9.78 4.60 4.10
CA VAL A 249 10.14 5.59 3.08
C VAL A 249 10.63 4.92 1.81
N GLY A 250 11.59 3.98 1.93
CA GLY A 250 12.15 3.28 0.77
C GLY A 250 11.09 2.49 0.00
N THR A 251 10.19 1.81 0.72
CA THR A 251 9.08 1.06 0.12
C THR A 251 8.09 2.00 -0.56
N GLY A 252 7.75 3.13 0.06
CA GLY A 252 6.93 4.16 -0.57
C GLY A 252 7.55 4.73 -1.84
N TRP A 253 8.86 5.01 -1.79
CA TRP A 253 9.61 5.54 -2.93
C TRP A 253 9.73 4.54 -4.09
N TYR A 254 9.78 3.25 -3.78
CA TYR A 254 9.77 2.19 -4.79
C TYR A 254 8.36 1.95 -5.36
N MET A 255 7.36 1.76 -4.49
CA MET A 255 6.04 1.28 -4.89
C MET A 255 5.12 2.36 -5.48
N TYR A 256 5.05 3.57 -4.89
CA TYR A 256 4.11 4.58 -5.38
C TYR A 256 4.37 5.02 -6.82
N PRO A 257 5.64 5.29 -7.25
CA PRO A 257 5.92 5.61 -8.64
C PRO A 257 5.67 4.44 -9.59
N MET A 258 5.96 3.20 -9.18
CA MET A 258 5.66 1.99 -9.95
C MET A 258 4.15 1.84 -10.18
N MET A 259 3.35 2.00 -9.14
CA MET A 259 1.88 1.98 -9.24
C MET A 259 1.35 3.12 -10.13
N GLU A 260 1.96 4.32 -10.06
CA GLU A 260 1.55 5.47 -10.86
C GLU A 260 1.69 5.20 -12.36
N GLU A 261 2.69 4.46 -12.80
CA GLU A 261 2.87 4.10 -14.21
C GLU A 261 1.64 3.31 -14.72
N SER A 262 1.24 2.27 -14.00
CA SER A 262 0.05 1.47 -14.32
C SER A 262 -1.26 2.28 -14.22
N MET A 263 -1.39 3.11 -13.17
CA MET A 263 -2.57 3.96 -12.99
C MET A 263 -2.68 5.03 -14.08
N LYS A 264 -1.56 5.54 -14.57
CA LYS A 264 -1.51 6.48 -15.70
C LYS A 264 -1.99 5.83 -16.99
N GLU A 265 -1.59 4.61 -17.28
CA GLU A 265 -2.08 3.85 -18.45
C GLU A 265 -3.60 3.64 -18.37
N THR A 266 -4.08 3.25 -17.20
CA THR A 266 -5.53 3.09 -16.93
C THR A 266 -6.29 4.40 -17.20
N ARG A 267 -5.78 5.54 -16.69
CA ARG A 267 -6.39 6.85 -16.93
C ARG A 267 -6.44 7.22 -18.41
N VAL A 268 -5.35 7.00 -19.14
CA VAL A 268 -5.28 7.33 -20.57
C VAL A 268 -6.26 6.47 -21.36
N THR A 269 -6.31 5.17 -21.08
CA THR A 269 -7.20 4.22 -21.76
C THR A 269 -8.67 4.57 -21.50
N LEU A 270 -9.05 4.77 -20.25
CA LEU A 270 -10.42 5.11 -19.89
C LEU A 270 -10.83 6.50 -20.39
N HIS A 271 -9.94 7.48 -20.36
CA HIS A 271 -10.22 8.80 -20.92
C HIS A 271 -10.51 8.72 -22.43
N ARG A 272 -9.73 7.94 -23.19
CA ARG A 272 -9.99 7.70 -24.62
C ARG A 272 -11.34 7.00 -24.84
N LYS A 273 -11.63 5.95 -24.05
CA LYS A 273 -12.92 5.26 -24.09
C LYS A 273 -14.09 6.23 -23.85
N PHE A 274 -14.01 7.06 -22.83
CA PHE A 274 -15.05 8.04 -22.52
C PHE A 274 -15.25 9.07 -23.65
N ALA A 275 -14.16 9.54 -24.27
CA ALA A 275 -14.25 10.46 -25.40
C ALA A 275 -14.92 9.83 -26.61
N ILE A 276 -14.59 8.58 -26.94
CA ILE A 276 -15.19 7.84 -28.06
C ILE A 276 -16.67 7.60 -27.82
N VAL A 277 -17.05 7.08 -26.64
CA VAL A 277 -18.46 6.78 -26.31
C VAL A 277 -19.31 8.04 -26.29
N ASN A 278 -18.78 9.15 -25.73
CA ASN A 278 -19.49 10.42 -25.73
C ASN A 278 -19.72 10.95 -27.16
N LYS A 279 -18.72 10.82 -28.04
CA LYS A 279 -18.86 11.21 -29.45
C LYS A 279 -19.92 10.35 -30.17
N LEU A 280 -19.89 9.04 -29.97
CA LEU A 280 -20.89 8.13 -30.54
C LEU A 280 -22.32 8.47 -30.10
N ASN A 281 -22.50 8.76 -28.81
CA ASN A 281 -23.78 9.16 -28.25
C ASN A 281 -24.29 10.51 -28.80
N GLN A 282 -23.38 11.46 -29.03
CA GLN A 282 -23.73 12.74 -29.68
C GLN A 282 -24.17 12.53 -31.12
N THR A 283 -23.41 11.75 -31.91
CA THR A 283 -23.76 11.45 -33.30
C THR A 283 -25.10 10.75 -33.40
N LYS A 284 -25.38 9.77 -32.51
CA LYS A 284 -26.67 9.08 -32.46
C LYS A 284 -27.83 10.04 -32.21
N LYS A 285 -27.69 10.96 -31.24
CA LYS A 285 -28.72 11.97 -30.95
C LYS A 285 -29.01 12.89 -32.14
N LEU A 286 -27.98 13.26 -32.92
CA LEU A 286 -28.17 14.09 -34.13
C LEU A 286 -28.94 13.35 -35.20
N VAL A 287 -28.60 12.07 -35.45
CA VAL A 287 -29.32 11.22 -36.43
C VAL A 287 -30.77 11.00 -35.99
N ASP A 288 -31.01 10.68 -34.70
CA ASP A 288 -32.36 10.49 -34.18
C ASP A 288 -33.22 11.75 -34.29
N HIS A 289 -32.62 12.94 -34.16
CA HIS A 289 -33.29 14.23 -34.35
C HIS A 289 -33.61 14.54 -35.82
N GLU A 290 -32.72 14.21 -36.75
CA GLU A 290 -32.92 14.40 -38.20
C GLU A 290 -34.02 13.41 -38.74
N THR A 291 -34.11 12.21 -38.17
CA THR A 291 -35.16 11.24 -38.57
C THR A 291 -36.52 11.48 -37.95
N SER A 292 -36.64 12.41 -36.99
CA SER A 292 -37.87 12.81 -36.34
C SER A 292 -38.51 14.09 -36.91
N LEU A 293 -37.82 14.73 -37.86
CA LEU A 293 -38.30 15.87 -38.65
C LEU A 293 -38.82 15.40 -40.01
#